data_7f55a11464661f5d1b770a6180781055
#
_entry.id   7f55a11464661f5d1b770a6180781055
#
_cell.length_a   1.000
_cell.length_b   1.000
_cell.length_c   1.000
_cell.angle_alpha   90.00
_cell.angle_beta   90.00
_cell.angle_gamma   90.00
#
_symmetry.space_group_name_H-M   'P 1'
#
loop_
_entity.id
_entity.type
_entity.pdbx_description
1 polymer ?
#
loop_
_entity_poly.entity_id
_entity_poly.type
_entity_poly.pdbx_seq_one_letter_code
_entity_poly.pdbx_strand_id
1 'polypeptide(L)'
;MLDSALRQSLETAWEQTLRQLGDETVLRFTHNSIPFAAYIPERVARQTQMQDIAHLDSPFYHSALQIAIPTIKQIRYLWDALGYNAAAIEDDAQLLKPSIQGDSEILTVPGVFAQQADRIIVGEGTQIAPCVVLDARKGAIIIGRNVEIQPHVSIVGPCFIDDDVLIKAGTRMYEGTSLGIASKVAGEIKNTIFQGFGNKQHDGCLGYSFIGEWVNLGAGTDVSDLKNNYSTIRVRFSHDKAREISTGKTSLGLLAGDHTKSAINTSFNTGTVTGVSANVFDRAPDKYVSSFSWGGQPDSPFFEEEKAIELARTVMSRRKRELLAEEELLLRNEYKRSTKNDE
;
A
#
# COMPACT_ATOMS: atom_id res chain seq x y z
N MET A 1 -4.17 -4.71 6.71
CA MET A 1 -4.80 -4.66 8.06
C MET A 1 -6.26 -5.10 7.96
N LEU A 2 -6.76 -5.85 8.93
CA LEU A 2 -8.18 -6.20 9.00
C LEU A 2 -8.96 -4.99 9.53
N ASP A 3 -10.07 -4.64 8.89
CA ASP A 3 -11.04 -3.66 9.39
C ASP A 3 -11.47 -4.00 10.83
N SER A 4 -11.53 -3.02 11.72
CA SER A 4 -11.89 -3.23 13.13
C SER A 4 -13.28 -3.85 13.28
N ALA A 5 -14.26 -3.47 12.46
CA ALA A 5 -15.59 -4.06 12.45
C ALA A 5 -15.55 -5.53 12.02
N LEU A 6 -14.74 -5.87 11.02
CA LEU A 6 -14.52 -7.26 10.60
C LEU A 6 -13.82 -8.05 11.70
N ARG A 7 -12.79 -7.47 12.33
CA ARG A 7 -12.06 -8.08 13.43
C ARG A 7 -13.01 -8.41 14.60
N GLN A 8 -13.78 -7.43 15.05
CA GLN A 8 -14.74 -7.60 16.12
C GLN A 8 -15.85 -8.61 15.78
N SER A 9 -16.34 -8.59 14.54
CA SER A 9 -17.33 -9.57 14.06
C SER A 9 -16.75 -10.98 14.01
N LEU A 10 -15.50 -11.14 13.56
CA LEU A 10 -14.80 -12.41 13.56
C LEU A 10 -14.52 -12.90 14.98
N GLU A 11 -14.06 -12.03 15.88
CA GLU A 11 -13.81 -12.36 17.29
C GLU A 11 -15.09 -12.82 17.98
N THR A 12 -16.21 -12.11 17.78
CA THR A 12 -17.51 -12.48 18.39
C THR A 12 -18.03 -13.79 17.82
N ALA A 13 -18.04 -13.97 16.51
CA ALA A 13 -18.46 -15.22 15.87
C ALA A 13 -17.55 -16.38 16.26
N TRP A 14 -16.26 -16.11 16.37
CA TRP A 14 -15.23 -17.02 16.80
C TRP A 14 -15.46 -17.49 18.24
N GLU A 15 -15.58 -16.58 19.20
CA GLU A 15 -15.78 -16.91 20.62
C GLU A 15 -17.05 -17.73 20.86
N GLN A 16 -18.15 -17.38 20.18
CA GLN A 16 -19.40 -18.11 20.30
C GLN A 16 -19.29 -19.52 19.71
N THR A 17 -18.61 -19.66 18.59
CA THR A 17 -18.50 -20.93 17.87
C THR A 17 -17.48 -21.86 18.52
N LEU A 18 -16.33 -21.33 18.95
CA LEU A 18 -15.29 -22.15 19.65
C LEU A 18 -15.78 -22.76 20.96
N ARG A 19 -16.68 -22.10 21.69
CA ARG A 19 -17.25 -22.67 22.92
C ARG A 19 -18.11 -23.91 22.66
N GLN A 20 -18.52 -24.16 21.43
CA GLN A 20 -19.44 -25.24 21.04
C GLN A 20 -18.80 -26.32 20.18
N LEU A 21 -17.59 -26.08 19.65
CA LEU A 21 -16.96 -26.94 18.64
C LEU A 21 -15.77 -27.70 19.21
N GLY A 22 -15.65 -28.95 18.83
CA GLY A 22 -14.48 -29.78 19.14
C GLY A 22 -13.24 -29.40 18.30
N ASP A 23 -12.06 -29.85 18.76
CA ASP A 23 -10.72 -29.54 18.20
C ASP A 23 -10.48 -29.98 16.75
N GLU A 24 -11.49 -30.52 16.06
CA GLU A 24 -11.37 -31.01 14.68
C GLU A 24 -12.26 -30.24 13.68
N THR A 25 -13.08 -29.29 14.15
CA THR A 25 -14.04 -28.62 13.27
C THR A 25 -13.40 -27.47 12.50
N VAL A 26 -13.35 -27.61 11.17
CA VAL A 26 -12.92 -26.55 10.26
C VAL A 26 -14.07 -25.54 10.10
N LEU A 27 -13.75 -24.25 10.22
CA LEU A 27 -14.71 -23.16 9.96
C LEU A 27 -14.38 -22.47 8.64
N ARG A 28 -15.40 -22.11 7.86
CA ARG A 28 -15.27 -21.36 6.62
C ARG A 28 -16.15 -20.11 6.70
N PHE A 29 -15.52 -18.95 6.65
CA PHE A 29 -16.21 -17.66 6.73
C PHE A 29 -16.60 -17.19 5.35
N THR A 30 -17.86 -16.79 5.20
CA THR A 30 -18.42 -16.34 3.91
C THR A 30 -19.09 -14.98 4.04
N HIS A 31 -19.04 -14.21 2.96
CA HIS A 31 -19.85 -13.01 2.77
C HIS A 31 -20.59 -13.11 1.43
N ASN A 32 -21.91 -12.98 1.44
CA ASN A 32 -22.75 -13.20 0.25
C ASN A 32 -22.43 -14.53 -0.45
N SER A 33 -22.26 -15.60 0.35
CA SER A 33 -21.87 -16.94 -0.10
C SER A 33 -20.44 -17.06 -0.72
N ILE A 34 -19.68 -15.99 -0.74
CA ILE A 34 -18.28 -16.01 -1.22
C ILE A 34 -17.36 -16.24 -0.01
N PRO A 35 -16.52 -17.29 -0.03
CA PRO A 35 -15.57 -17.53 1.05
C PRO A 35 -14.44 -16.52 1.02
N PHE A 36 -14.00 -16.07 2.20
CA PHE A 36 -12.89 -15.12 2.31
C PHE A 36 -11.88 -15.45 3.40
N ALA A 37 -12.24 -16.34 4.33
CA ALA A 37 -11.36 -16.82 5.39
C ALA A 37 -11.76 -18.22 5.85
N ALA A 38 -10.83 -18.94 6.47
CA ALA A 38 -11.08 -20.18 7.16
C ALA A 38 -10.26 -20.29 8.44
N TYR A 39 -10.80 -21.01 9.41
CA TYR A 39 -10.04 -21.51 10.56
C TYR A 39 -9.89 -23.01 10.43
N ILE A 40 -8.65 -23.46 10.60
CA ILE A 40 -8.30 -24.87 10.57
C ILE A 40 -7.60 -25.16 11.91
N PRO A 41 -8.17 -26.03 12.76
CA PRO A 41 -7.51 -26.43 13.99
C PRO A 41 -6.11 -27.00 13.72
N GLU A 42 -5.17 -26.72 14.61
CA GLU A 42 -3.77 -27.10 14.45
C GLU A 42 -3.59 -28.59 14.14
N ARG A 43 -4.37 -29.45 14.81
CA ARG A 43 -4.36 -30.89 14.62
C ARG A 43 -4.73 -31.26 13.17
N VAL A 44 -5.75 -30.62 12.63
CA VAL A 44 -6.22 -30.84 11.23
C VAL A 44 -5.17 -30.29 10.26
N ALA A 45 -4.67 -29.08 10.50
CA ALA A 45 -3.67 -28.46 9.65
C ALA A 45 -2.40 -29.29 9.51
N ARG A 46 -1.92 -29.91 10.60
CA ARG A 46 -0.74 -30.78 10.58
C ARG A 46 -0.92 -32.06 9.76
N GLN A 47 -2.16 -32.48 9.52
CA GLN A 47 -2.51 -33.71 8.77
C GLN A 47 -2.89 -33.41 7.32
N THR A 48 -3.00 -32.14 6.92
CA THR A 48 -3.48 -31.70 5.61
C THR A 48 -2.33 -31.11 4.80
N GLN A 49 -2.30 -31.39 3.49
CA GLN A 49 -1.31 -30.80 2.61
C GLN A 49 -1.62 -29.32 2.34
N MET A 50 -0.60 -28.48 2.24
CA MET A 50 -0.78 -27.05 2.01
C MET A 50 -1.59 -26.75 0.75
N GLN A 51 -1.42 -27.50 -0.31
CA GLN A 51 -2.16 -27.35 -1.57
C GLN A 51 -3.67 -27.52 -1.41
N ASP A 52 -4.12 -28.36 -0.45
CA ASP A 52 -5.54 -28.63 -0.22
C ASP A 52 -6.22 -27.49 0.54
N ILE A 53 -5.46 -26.74 1.33
CA ILE A 53 -5.96 -25.63 2.16
C ILE A 53 -5.67 -24.25 1.56
N ALA A 54 -4.84 -24.17 0.53
CA ALA A 54 -4.43 -22.89 -0.09
C ALA A 54 -5.59 -22.13 -0.77
N HIS A 55 -6.62 -22.86 -1.20
CA HIS A 55 -7.77 -22.26 -1.90
C HIS A 55 -9.06 -22.54 -1.14
N LEU A 56 -9.76 -21.49 -0.72
CA LEU A 56 -11.00 -21.59 0.04
C LEU A 56 -12.15 -22.32 -0.69
N ASP A 57 -12.04 -22.54 -1.99
CA ASP A 57 -12.98 -23.31 -2.82
C ASP A 57 -12.57 -24.78 -2.99
N SER A 58 -11.49 -25.23 -2.36
CA SER A 58 -11.05 -26.62 -2.47
C SER A 58 -12.06 -27.58 -1.83
N PRO A 59 -12.08 -28.86 -2.27
CA PRO A 59 -12.95 -29.89 -1.68
C PRO A 59 -12.75 -30.09 -0.17
N PHE A 60 -11.57 -29.75 0.34
CA PHE A 60 -11.25 -29.78 1.78
C PHE A 60 -12.28 -29.03 2.62
N TYR A 61 -12.82 -27.91 2.11
CA TYR A 61 -13.78 -27.08 2.84
C TYR A 61 -15.24 -27.48 2.64
N HIS A 62 -15.56 -28.56 1.89
CA HIS A 62 -16.96 -28.96 1.67
C HIS A 62 -17.66 -29.39 2.96
N SER A 63 -16.92 -29.96 3.92
CA SER A 63 -17.44 -30.36 5.24
C SER A 63 -17.29 -29.27 6.31
N ALA A 64 -16.68 -28.12 5.97
CA ALA A 64 -16.46 -27.05 6.93
C ALA A 64 -17.79 -26.40 7.36
N LEU A 65 -17.88 -26.03 8.62
CA LEU A 65 -19.01 -25.26 9.14
C LEU A 65 -18.97 -23.85 8.54
N GLN A 66 -20.04 -23.47 7.84
CA GLN A 66 -20.15 -22.16 7.21
C GLN A 66 -20.58 -21.10 8.22
N ILE A 67 -19.82 -20.03 8.33
CA ILE A 67 -20.15 -18.85 9.13
C ILE A 67 -20.33 -17.66 8.21
N ALA A 68 -21.57 -17.15 8.11
CA ALA A 68 -21.87 -15.97 7.34
C ALA A 68 -21.53 -14.69 8.11
N ILE A 69 -20.68 -13.87 7.55
CA ILE A 69 -20.35 -12.54 8.06
C ILE A 69 -21.14 -11.50 7.27
N PRO A 70 -22.01 -10.71 7.92
CA PRO A 70 -22.95 -9.85 7.22
C PRO A 70 -22.31 -8.67 6.52
N THR A 71 -21.18 -8.16 7.03
CA THR A 71 -20.52 -6.97 6.50
C THR A 71 -19.02 -7.15 6.47
N ILE A 72 -18.43 -7.04 5.28
CA ILE A 72 -16.97 -6.96 5.08
C ILE A 72 -16.65 -5.87 4.06
N LYS A 73 -15.48 -5.23 4.22
CA LYS A 73 -14.89 -4.39 3.17
C LYS A 73 -14.00 -5.28 2.32
N GLN A 74 -14.32 -5.44 1.04
CA GLN A 74 -13.56 -6.28 0.12
C GLN A 74 -12.67 -5.41 -0.77
N ILE A 75 -11.39 -5.75 -0.86
CA ILE A 75 -10.46 -5.18 -1.82
C ILE A 75 -10.41 -6.10 -3.03
N ARG A 76 -10.94 -5.66 -4.16
CA ARG A 76 -10.84 -6.35 -5.46
C ARG A 76 -9.73 -5.77 -6.32
N TYR A 77 -9.52 -4.47 -6.19
CA TYR A 77 -8.52 -3.71 -6.91
C TYR A 77 -7.77 -2.78 -5.95
N LEU A 78 -6.57 -2.35 -6.31
CA LEU A 78 -5.74 -1.47 -5.48
C LEU A 78 -6.43 -0.14 -5.15
N TRP A 79 -7.31 0.37 -6.01
CA TRP A 79 -8.07 1.60 -5.71
C TRP A 79 -9.18 1.40 -4.65
N ASP A 80 -9.57 0.17 -4.35
CA ASP A 80 -10.46 -0.09 -3.22
C ASP A 80 -9.70 0.13 -1.90
N ALA A 81 -8.42 -0.30 -1.85
CA ALA A 81 -7.54 -0.04 -0.70
C ALA A 81 -7.40 1.46 -0.43
N LEU A 82 -7.18 2.28 -1.48
CA LEU A 82 -7.16 3.74 -1.35
C LEU A 82 -8.47 4.29 -0.77
N GLY A 83 -9.60 3.73 -1.20
CA GLY A 83 -10.92 4.13 -0.71
C GLY A 83 -11.19 3.80 0.76
N TYR A 84 -10.53 2.78 1.30
CA TYR A 84 -10.69 2.35 2.69
C TYR A 84 -9.61 2.90 3.62
N ASN A 85 -8.50 3.42 3.09
CA ASN A 85 -7.31 3.77 3.84
C ASN A 85 -7.57 4.77 4.98
N ALA A 86 -8.28 5.86 4.71
CA ALA A 86 -8.57 6.87 5.71
C ALA A 86 -9.36 6.30 6.90
N ALA A 87 -10.37 5.47 6.63
CA ALA A 87 -11.16 4.82 7.68
C ALA A 87 -10.32 3.78 8.46
N ALA A 88 -9.45 3.04 7.77
CA ALA A 88 -8.56 2.08 8.43
C ALA A 88 -7.58 2.76 9.38
N ILE A 89 -7.05 3.93 9.02
CA ILE A 89 -6.17 4.72 9.91
C ILE A 89 -6.92 5.15 11.18
N GLU A 90 -8.19 5.56 11.06
CA GLU A 90 -9.01 5.93 12.23
C GLU A 90 -9.27 4.71 13.14
N ASP A 91 -9.60 3.57 12.56
CA ASP A 91 -9.81 2.33 13.29
C ASP A 91 -8.51 1.89 14.01
N ASP A 92 -7.37 1.94 13.34
CA ASP A 92 -6.06 1.62 13.91
C ASP A 92 -5.67 2.58 15.05
N ALA A 93 -5.96 3.88 14.90
CA ALA A 93 -5.68 4.86 15.95
C ALA A 93 -6.43 4.55 17.26
N GLN A 94 -7.67 4.05 17.17
CA GLN A 94 -8.44 3.63 18.35
C GLN A 94 -7.83 2.40 19.02
N LEU A 95 -7.31 1.46 18.23
CA LEU A 95 -6.68 0.24 18.73
C LEU A 95 -5.30 0.50 19.38
N LEU A 96 -4.55 1.45 18.83
CA LEU A 96 -3.19 1.75 19.24
C LEU A 96 -3.13 2.66 20.48
N LYS A 97 -4.10 3.54 20.69
CA LYS A 97 -4.13 4.47 21.85
C LYS A 97 -3.85 3.84 23.22
N PRO A 98 -4.36 2.64 23.56
CA PRO A 98 -4.08 2.03 24.84
C PRO A 98 -2.68 1.44 25.00
N SER A 99 -2.02 1.13 23.87
CA SER A 99 -0.77 0.35 23.86
C SER A 99 0.48 1.17 23.58
N ILE A 100 0.35 2.37 23.01
CA ILE A 100 1.48 3.25 22.75
C ILE A 100 1.47 4.36 23.83
N GLN A 101 2.37 4.24 24.81
CA GLN A 101 2.86 5.40 25.55
C GLN A 101 3.73 6.21 24.58
N GLY A 102 3.06 6.97 23.72
CA GLY A 102 3.75 7.82 22.73
C GLY A 102 4.51 8.94 23.44
N ASP A 103 5.55 9.42 22.79
CA ASP A 103 6.31 10.60 23.22
C ASP A 103 5.48 11.86 22.94
N SER A 104 4.46 12.11 23.77
CA SER A 104 3.62 13.31 23.64
C SER A 104 4.39 14.59 23.94
N GLU A 105 5.53 14.52 24.62
CA GLU A 105 6.37 15.69 24.91
C GLU A 105 6.94 16.31 23.63
N ILE A 106 7.19 15.50 22.61
CA ILE A 106 7.71 15.99 21.32
C ILE A 106 6.73 16.97 20.65
N LEU A 107 5.43 16.86 20.90
CA LEU A 107 4.40 17.76 20.36
C LEU A 107 4.41 19.12 21.06
N THR A 108 5.09 19.26 22.18
CA THR A 108 5.25 20.49 22.94
C THR A 108 6.58 21.21 22.70
N VAL A 109 7.44 20.62 21.85
CA VAL A 109 8.73 21.24 21.48
C VAL A 109 8.48 22.58 20.78
N PRO A 110 9.20 23.68 21.16
CA PRO A 110 9.03 24.98 20.55
C PRO A 110 9.17 24.94 19.02
N GLY A 111 8.15 25.47 18.33
CA GLY A 111 8.11 25.49 16.86
C GLY A 111 7.39 24.32 16.22
N VAL A 112 6.93 23.33 16.98
CA VAL A 112 5.99 22.31 16.50
C VAL A 112 4.55 22.76 16.78
N PHE A 113 3.68 22.72 15.77
CA PHE A 113 2.30 23.14 15.88
C PHE A 113 1.37 21.93 15.72
N ALA A 114 0.87 21.40 16.84
CA ALA A 114 -0.07 20.28 16.87
C ALA A 114 -1.50 20.79 17.12
N GLN A 115 -2.44 20.39 16.25
CA GLN A 115 -3.87 20.66 16.44
C GLN A 115 -4.61 19.36 16.72
N GLN A 116 -5.40 19.31 17.81
CA GLN A 116 -5.99 18.12 18.40
C GLN A 116 -4.90 17.05 18.69
N ALA A 117 -3.95 17.44 19.52
CA ALA A 117 -2.79 16.60 19.89
C ALA A 117 -3.19 15.23 20.49
N ASP A 118 -4.37 15.13 21.12
CA ASP A 118 -4.94 13.88 21.63
C ASP A 118 -5.29 12.84 20.54
N ARG A 119 -5.27 13.25 19.27
CA ARG A 119 -5.45 12.39 18.10
C ARG A 119 -4.15 12.14 17.34
N ILE A 120 -3.01 12.55 17.90
CA ILE A 120 -1.68 12.34 17.31
C ILE A 120 -0.95 11.32 18.17
N ILE A 121 -0.49 10.23 17.54
CA ILE A 121 0.29 9.17 18.16
C ILE A 121 1.69 9.26 17.58
N VAL A 122 2.73 9.31 18.43
CA VAL A 122 4.13 9.39 18.00
C VAL A 122 4.92 8.28 18.66
N GLY A 123 5.60 7.47 17.85
CA GLY A 123 6.47 6.39 18.31
C GLY A 123 7.82 6.89 18.82
N GLU A 124 8.49 6.05 19.61
CA GLU A 124 9.79 6.31 20.23
C GLU A 124 10.88 6.63 19.19
N GLY A 125 11.80 7.51 19.53
CA GLY A 125 12.95 7.88 18.71
C GLY A 125 12.61 8.79 17.51
N THR A 126 11.35 9.16 17.34
CA THR A 126 10.92 10.06 16.27
C THR A 126 11.41 11.50 16.54
N GLN A 127 11.84 12.17 15.48
CA GLN A 127 12.34 13.54 15.52
C GLN A 127 11.47 14.46 14.67
N ILE A 128 10.93 15.52 15.28
CA ILE A 128 10.12 16.52 14.60
C ILE A 128 10.84 17.87 14.66
N ALA A 129 11.21 18.40 13.50
CA ALA A 129 11.93 19.66 13.39
C ALA A 129 11.02 20.88 13.64
N PRO A 130 11.56 22.06 13.92
CA PRO A 130 10.79 23.31 14.03
C PRO A 130 10.03 23.65 12.75
N CYS A 131 8.93 24.40 12.89
CA CYS A 131 8.00 24.82 11.83
C CYS A 131 7.22 23.67 11.17
N VAL A 132 7.10 22.51 11.84
CA VAL A 132 6.22 21.42 11.43
C VAL A 132 4.81 21.70 11.96
N VAL A 133 3.81 21.44 11.10
CA VAL A 133 2.38 21.53 11.44
C VAL A 133 1.73 20.15 11.33
N LEU A 134 1.14 19.67 12.41
CA LEU A 134 0.38 18.42 12.49
C LEU A 134 -1.08 18.76 12.77
N ASP A 135 -1.95 18.61 11.78
CA ASP A 135 -3.37 18.95 11.89
C ASP A 135 -4.24 17.69 11.93
N ALA A 136 -4.59 17.25 13.14
CA ALA A 136 -5.44 16.08 13.36
C ALA A 136 -6.93 16.41 13.49
N ARG A 137 -7.38 17.63 13.13
CA ARG A 137 -8.80 18.04 13.23
C ARG A 137 -9.70 17.20 12.33
N LYS A 138 -9.23 16.77 11.17
CA LYS A 138 -10.00 15.94 10.22
C LYS A 138 -9.84 14.44 10.47
N GLY A 139 -8.76 14.02 11.14
CA GLY A 139 -8.48 12.60 11.37
C GLY A 139 -7.19 12.39 12.14
N ALA A 140 -7.00 11.17 12.65
CA ALA A 140 -5.84 10.80 13.44
C ALA A 140 -4.54 10.88 12.62
N ILE A 141 -3.43 11.21 13.30
CA ILE A 141 -2.09 11.13 12.75
C ILE A 141 -1.32 10.09 13.58
N ILE A 142 -0.92 9.00 12.93
CA ILE A 142 -0.14 7.93 13.54
C ILE A 142 1.27 8.00 12.98
N ILE A 143 2.25 8.21 13.82
CA ILE A 143 3.67 8.30 13.48
C ILE A 143 4.40 7.18 14.21
N GLY A 144 5.10 6.33 13.47
CA GLY A 144 5.88 5.21 13.96
C GLY A 144 7.15 5.64 14.68
N ARG A 145 8.07 4.68 14.83
CA ARG A 145 9.35 4.87 15.54
C ARG A 145 10.45 5.38 14.60
N ASN A 146 11.41 6.14 15.14
CA ASN A 146 12.59 6.62 14.42
C ASN A 146 12.23 7.40 13.14
N VAL A 147 11.06 8.03 13.08
CA VAL A 147 10.64 8.86 11.95
C VAL A 147 11.39 10.21 12.02
N GLU A 148 11.87 10.70 10.90
CA GLU A 148 12.45 12.03 10.77
C GLU A 148 11.51 12.94 9.98
N ILE A 149 10.99 14.00 10.64
CA ILE A 149 10.15 15.02 9.99
C ILE A 149 10.93 16.33 9.96
N GLN A 150 11.35 16.73 8.76
CA GLN A 150 12.18 17.90 8.54
C GLN A 150 11.38 19.23 8.60
N PRO A 151 12.04 20.41 8.66
CA PRO A 151 11.37 21.69 8.84
C PRO A 151 10.33 22.00 7.75
N HIS A 152 9.30 22.78 8.12
CA HIS A 152 8.26 23.26 7.22
C HIS A 152 7.38 22.18 6.59
N VAL A 153 7.31 21.00 7.19
CA VAL A 153 6.37 19.95 6.80
C VAL A 153 4.99 20.26 7.36
N SER A 154 3.95 20.06 6.56
CA SER A 154 2.56 20.07 7.02
C SER A 154 1.89 18.72 6.76
N ILE A 155 1.23 18.17 7.78
CA ILE A 155 0.52 16.90 7.74
C ILE A 155 -0.92 17.13 8.19
N VAL A 156 -1.88 16.76 7.34
CA VAL A 156 -3.30 16.79 7.64
C VAL A 156 -3.81 15.35 7.75
N GLY A 157 -4.30 14.96 8.92
CA GLY A 157 -4.87 13.62 9.14
C GLY A 157 -6.21 13.38 8.44
N PRO A 158 -6.67 12.12 8.29
CA PRO A 158 -6.00 10.93 8.82
C PRO A 158 -4.76 10.53 8.00
N CYS A 159 -3.65 10.24 8.69
CA CYS A 159 -2.39 9.82 8.07
C CYS A 159 -1.71 8.74 8.92
N PHE A 160 -1.07 7.78 8.24
CA PHE A 160 -0.22 6.77 8.86
C PHE A 160 1.21 6.88 8.32
N ILE A 161 2.17 6.93 9.21
CA ILE A 161 3.59 7.03 8.90
C ILE A 161 4.27 5.92 9.69
N ASP A 162 4.81 4.93 8.99
CA ASP A 162 5.45 3.76 9.59
C ASP A 162 6.86 4.08 10.12
N ASP A 163 7.52 3.08 10.69
CA ASP A 163 8.85 3.18 11.26
C ASP A 163 9.91 3.61 10.21
N ASP A 164 10.95 4.30 10.64
CA ASP A 164 12.12 4.70 9.86
C ASP A 164 11.82 5.58 8.62
N VAL A 165 10.64 6.19 8.54
CA VAL A 165 10.26 7.08 7.44
C VAL A 165 10.98 8.42 7.54
N LEU A 166 11.39 8.96 6.39
CA LEU A 166 11.91 10.32 6.25
C LEU A 166 10.95 11.21 5.47
N ILE A 167 10.44 12.26 6.11
CA ILE A 167 9.64 13.30 5.46
C ILE A 167 10.50 14.56 5.32
N LYS A 168 10.84 14.91 4.09
CA LYS A 168 11.76 16.01 3.78
C LYS A 168 11.12 17.37 3.93
N ALA A 169 11.97 18.38 4.10
CA ALA A 169 11.54 19.76 4.32
C ALA A 169 10.55 20.25 3.26
N GLY A 170 9.53 20.99 3.71
CA GLY A 170 8.53 21.60 2.85
C GLY A 170 7.47 20.62 2.30
N THR A 171 7.47 19.35 2.72
CA THR A 171 6.46 18.37 2.29
C THR A 171 5.06 18.80 2.75
N ARG A 172 4.09 18.67 1.87
CA ARG A 172 2.66 18.83 2.15
C ARG A 172 1.97 17.48 2.02
N MET A 173 1.58 16.91 3.14
CA MET A 173 0.90 15.63 3.20
C MET A 173 -0.55 15.82 3.63
N TYR A 174 -1.47 15.32 2.82
CA TYR A 174 -2.91 15.44 3.02
C TYR A 174 -3.53 14.10 3.45
N GLU A 175 -4.78 14.21 3.85
CA GLU A 175 -5.61 13.12 4.37
C GLU A 175 -5.60 11.86 3.48
N GLY A 176 -5.76 10.70 4.12
CA GLY A 176 -5.83 9.40 3.46
C GLY A 176 -4.46 8.87 2.99
N THR A 177 -3.36 9.39 3.53
CA THR A 177 -2.00 8.99 3.15
C THR A 177 -1.41 8.00 4.16
N SER A 178 -0.87 6.89 3.64
CA SER A 178 -0.09 5.91 4.41
C SER A 178 1.31 5.77 3.82
N LEU A 179 2.32 5.97 4.64
CA LEU A 179 3.72 5.78 4.27
C LEU A 179 4.25 4.53 4.97
N GLY A 180 4.50 3.46 4.22
CA GLY A 180 5.10 2.23 4.74
C GLY A 180 6.57 2.39 5.11
N ILE A 181 7.07 1.41 5.83
CA ILE A 181 8.38 1.39 6.48
C ILE A 181 9.51 1.95 5.60
N ALA A 182 10.39 2.75 6.20
CA ALA A 182 11.61 3.27 5.59
C ALA A 182 11.41 4.05 4.27
N SER A 183 10.19 4.48 3.97
CA SER A 183 9.91 5.34 2.81
C SER A 183 10.49 6.73 2.98
N LYS A 184 10.87 7.38 1.89
CA LYS A 184 11.39 8.75 1.88
C LYS A 184 10.56 9.60 0.92
N VAL A 185 9.98 10.68 1.44
CA VAL A 185 9.02 11.48 0.68
C VAL A 185 9.29 12.96 0.75
N ALA A 186 8.89 13.67 -0.32
CA ALA A 186 8.87 15.12 -0.44
C ALA A 186 7.78 15.57 -1.43
N GLY A 187 7.53 16.86 -1.49
CA GLY A 187 6.55 17.48 -2.39
C GLY A 187 5.13 17.40 -1.86
N GLU A 188 4.16 17.21 -2.73
CA GLU A 188 2.75 17.13 -2.36
C GLU A 188 2.23 15.69 -2.46
N ILE A 189 1.63 15.18 -1.38
CA ILE A 189 1.14 13.80 -1.32
C ILE A 189 -0.27 13.81 -0.73
N LYS A 190 -1.20 13.14 -1.42
CA LYS A 190 -2.61 13.08 -1.00
C LYS A 190 -3.19 11.70 -1.29
N ASN A 191 -3.94 11.15 -0.32
CA ASN A 191 -4.70 9.89 -0.51
C ASN A 191 -3.90 8.80 -1.20
N THR A 192 -2.69 8.55 -0.72
CA THR A 192 -1.70 7.68 -1.36
C THR A 192 -1.20 6.63 -0.36
N ILE A 193 -1.02 5.40 -0.82
CA ILE A 193 -0.42 4.32 -0.06
C ILE A 193 0.94 3.99 -0.63
N PHE A 194 2.00 4.11 0.18
CA PHE A 194 3.31 3.51 -0.06
C PHE A 194 3.42 2.21 0.75
N GLN A 195 3.78 1.11 0.11
CA GLN A 195 3.93 -0.18 0.81
C GLN A 195 5.20 -0.23 1.68
N GLY A 196 6.30 0.34 1.20
CA GLY A 196 7.54 0.43 1.96
C GLY A 196 8.74 0.72 1.07
N PHE A 197 9.84 1.16 1.67
CA PHE A 197 11.12 1.45 1.02
C PHE A 197 11.02 2.36 -0.22
N GLY A 198 9.87 2.98 -0.42
CA GLY A 198 9.57 3.88 -1.52
C GLY A 198 10.39 5.17 -1.44
N ASN A 199 10.67 5.78 -2.57
CA ASN A 199 11.52 6.96 -2.66
C ASN A 199 10.91 8.00 -3.61
N LYS A 200 10.33 9.05 -3.05
CA LYS A 200 9.91 10.27 -3.75
C LYS A 200 10.48 11.49 -3.00
N GLN A 201 11.80 11.66 -3.03
CA GLN A 201 12.53 12.63 -2.20
C GLN A 201 12.56 14.06 -2.73
N HIS A 202 11.85 14.37 -3.79
CA HIS A 202 11.86 15.67 -4.46
C HIS A 202 10.44 16.18 -4.71
N ASP A 203 10.31 17.44 -5.12
CA ASP A 203 9.04 18.06 -5.49
C ASP A 203 8.31 17.28 -6.60
N GLY A 204 7.05 17.57 -6.74
CA GLY A 204 6.07 16.95 -7.61
C GLY A 204 4.83 16.51 -6.82
N CYS A 205 3.70 16.41 -7.51
CA CYS A 205 2.43 16.00 -6.94
C CYS A 205 2.20 14.49 -7.08
N LEU A 206 1.72 13.85 -6.02
CA LEU A 206 1.34 12.44 -6.01
C LEU A 206 0.00 12.29 -5.30
N GLY A 207 -1.07 12.15 -6.05
CA GLY A 207 -2.43 12.00 -5.52
C GLY A 207 -3.05 10.65 -5.86
N TYR A 208 -3.87 10.12 -4.96
CA TYR A 208 -4.70 8.94 -5.16
C TYR A 208 -3.95 7.75 -5.79
N SER A 209 -2.76 7.47 -5.28
CA SER A 209 -1.82 6.52 -5.87
C SER A 209 -1.52 5.35 -4.95
N PHE A 210 -1.24 4.19 -5.54
CA PHE A 210 -0.74 3.02 -4.84
C PHE A 210 0.67 2.73 -5.31
N ILE A 211 1.63 2.81 -4.40
CA ILE A 211 3.06 2.73 -4.69
C ILE A 211 3.60 1.46 -4.03
N GLY A 212 4.03 0.51 -4.83
CA GLY A 212 4.64 -0.73 -4.39
C GLY A 212 5.96 -0.53 -3.65
N GLU A 213 6.56 -1.62 -3.22
CA GLU A 213 7.85 -1.57 -2.54
C GLU A 213 8.98 -1.20 -3.50
N TRP A 214 10.01 -0.55 -2.97
CA TRP A 214 11.24 -0.21 -3.70
C TRP A 214 11.04 0.68 -4.92
N VAL A 215 9.87 1.32 -5.04
CA VAL A 215 9.59 2.28 -6.11
C VAL A 215 10.43 3.53 -5.91
N ASN A 216 11.02 4.04 -7.00
CA ASN A 216 11.78 5.30 -6.98
C ASN A 216 11.21 6.27 -8.02
N LEU A 217 10.58 7.34 -7.56
CA LEU A 217 10.08 8.42 -8.41
C LEU A 217 11.12 9.55 -8.48
N GLY A 218 11.57 9.85 -9.69
CA GLY A 218 12.56 10.90 -9.97
C GLY A 218 12.06 12.30 -9.60
N ALA A 219 12.97 13.25 -9.48
CA ALA A 219 12.64 14.64 -9.18
C ALA A 219 11.67 15.22 -10.21
N GLY A 220 10.68 16.00 -9.76
CA GLY A 220 9.67 16.58 -10.65
C GLY A 220 8.73 15.53 -11.26
N THR A 221 8.65 14.33 -10.70
CA THR A 221 7.62 13.38 -11.11
C THR A 221 6.26 13.87 -10.61
N ASP A 222 5.35 14.10 -11.54
CA ASP A 222 3.97 14.50 -11.26
C ASP A 222 2.99 13.42 -11.69
N VAL A 223 1.94 13.25 -10.91
CA VAL A 223 0.87 12.30 -11.17
C VAL A 223 -0.47 13.02 -11.20
N SER A 224 -1.11 13.03 -12.36
CA SER A 224 -2.49 13.52 -12.48
C SER A 224 -3.45 12.50 -11.88
N ASP A 225 -4.30 12.92 -10.96
CA ASP A 225 -5.30 12.07 -10.31
C ASP A 225 -6.75 12.38 -10.69
N LEU A 226 -6.99 13.49 -11.40
CA LEU A 226 -8.32 13.96 -11.78
C LEU A 226 -8.33 14.41 -13.25
N LYS A 227 -9.34 14.00 -14.00
CA LYS A 227 -9.56 14.50 -15.37
C LYS A 227 -10.27 15.86 -15.35
N ASN A 228 -9.92 16.74 -16.29
CA ASN A 228 -10.53 18.07 -16.40
C ASN A 228 -12.07 18.04 -16.57
N ASN A 229 -12.61 16.97 -17.14
CA ASN A 229 -14.04 16.79 -17.35
C ASN A 229 -14.75 16.01 -16.24
N TYR A 230 -14.04 15.68 -15.16
CA TYR A 230 -14.53 14.92 -14.00
C TYR A 230 -15.14 13.55 -14.34
N SER A 231 -14.83 13.01 -15.53
CA SER A 231 -15.34 11.69 -15.91
C SER A 231 -14.64 10.57 -15.15
N THR A 232 -15.33 9.44 -15.01
CA THR A 232 -14.79 8.23 -14.38
C THR A 232 -13.48 7.80 -15.02
N ILE A 233 -12.51 7.44 -14.17
CA ILE A 233 -11.21 6.97 -14.62
C ILE A 233 -11.33 5.49 -15.01
N ARG A 234 -10.69 5.14 -16.10
CA ARG A 234 -10.54 3.77 -16.59
C ARG A 234 -9.08 3.36 -16.45
N VAL A 235 -8.83 2.10 -16.16
CA VAL A 235 -7.49 1.53 -15.91
C VAL A 235 -7.28 0.36 -16.86
N ARG A 236 -6.04 0.14 -17.30
CA ARG A 236 -5.60 -1.01 -18.08
C ARG A 236 -4.52 -1.79 -17.33
N PHE A 237 -4.58 -3.11 -17.40
CA PHE A 237 -3.54 -4.02 -16.92
C PHE A 237 -2.88 -4.79 -18.10
N SER A 238 -3.04 -4.29 -19.30
CA SER A 238 -2.43 -4.78 -20.55
C SER A 238 -2.49 -3.69 -21.62
N HIS A 239 -1.78 -3.87 -22.72
CA HIS A 239 -1.84 -2.94 -23.86
C HIS A 239 -3.15 -3.04 -24.65
N ASP A 240 -3.96 -4.09 -24.44
CA ASP A 240 -5.26 -4.23 -25.07
C ASP A 240 -6.27 -3.21 -24.50
N LYS A 241 -6.58 -2.20 -25.33
CA LYS A 241 -7.54 -1.15 -24.97
C LYS A 241 -8.97 -1.66 -24.77
N ALA A 242 -9.34 -2.82 -25.32
CA ALA A 242 -10.64 -3.41 -25.13
C ALA A 242 -10.83 -3.94 -23.71
N ARG A 243 -9.75 -4.19 -22.98
CA ARG A 243 -9.75 -4.67 -21.58
C ARG A 243 -9.68 -3.54 -20.54
N GLU A 244 -10.04 -2.31 -20.91
CA GLU A 244 -10.12 -1.22 -19.91
C GLU A 244 -11.23 -1.47 -18.89
N ILE A 245 -10.87 -1.33 -17.61
CA ILE A 245 -11.77 -1.48 -16.48
C ILE A 245 -12.19 -0.10 -15.98
N SER A 246 -13.49 0.15 -15.86
CA SER A 246 -14.01 1.34 -15.20
C SER A 246 -13.85 1.22 -13.69
N THR A 247 -13.18 2.17 -13.06
CA THR A 247 -12.94 2.16 -11.61
C THR A 247 -14.13 2.61 -10.78
N GLY A 248 -15.11 3.25 -11.41
CA GLY A 248 -16.19 3.96 -10.70
C GLY A 248 -15.72 5.21 -9.94
N LYS A 249 -14.43 5.55 -10.01
CA LYS A 249 -13.83 6.70 -9.31
C LYS A 249 -13.56 7.85 -10.26
N THR A 250 -13.69 9.08 -9.77
CA THR A 250 -13.30 10.31 -10.47
C THR A 250 -11.86 10.71 -10.18
N SER A 251 -11.26 10.19 -9.10
CA SER A 251 -9.87 10.43 -8.73
C SER A 251 -9.12 9.12 -8.60
N LEU A 252 -8.04 8.96 -9.37
CA LEU A 252 -7.07 7.88 -9.31
C LEU A 252 -5.79 8.29 -10.05
N GLY A 253 -4.68 8.23 -9.37
CA GLY A 253 -3.35 8.52 -9.91
C GLY A 253 -2.64 7.29 -10.44
N LEU A 254 -1.43 7.05 -9.95
CA LEU A 254 -0.53 5.98 -10.36
C LEU A 254 -0.74 4.71 -9.52
N LEU A 255 -0.81 3.57 -10.17
CA LEU A 255 -0.68 2.25 -9.56
C LEU A 255 0.69 1.68 -9.98
N ALA A 256 1.68 1.78 -9.11
CA ALA A 256 3.05 1.36 -9.41
C ALA A 256 3.37 0.01 -8.79
N GLY A 257 3.80 -0.93 -9.62
CA GLY A 257 4.36 -2.21 -9.17
C GLY A 257 5.74 -2.04 -8.53
N ASP A 258 6.15 -3.04 -7.76
CA ASP A 258 7.40 -3.04 -7.02
C ASP A 258 8.61 -2.77 -7.92
N HIS A 259 9.63 -2.17 -7.36
CA HIS A 259 10.86 -1.83 -8.07
C HIS A 259 10.72 -0.91 -9.28
N THR A 260 9.54 -0.35 -9.56
CA THR A 260 9.35 0.66 -10.63
C THR A 260 10.21 1.89 -10.37
N LYS A 261 10.76 2.44 -11.43
CA LYS A 261 11.56 3.68 -11.40
C LYS A 261 11.10 4.65 -12.46
N SER A 262 10.92 5.93 -12.09
CA SER A 262 10.72 7.00 -13.07
C SER A 262 11.94 7.91 -13.16
N ALA A 263 12.19 8.42 -14.37
CA ALA A 263 13.15 9.49 -14.57
C ALA A 263 12.64 10.81 -13.96
N ILE A 264 13.52 11.81 -13.93
CA ILE A 264 13.14 13.18 -13.55
C ILE A 264 12.11 13.74 -14.55
N ASN A 265 11.17 14.56 -14.04
CA ASN A 265 10.13 15.23 -14.83
C ASN A 265 9.22 14.27 -15.63
N THR A 266 9.00 13.05 -15.12
CA THR A 266 7.99 12.15 -15.67
C THR A 266 6.59 12.61 -15.24
N SER A 267 5.66 12.70 -16.18
CA SER A 267 4.26 13.07 -15.92
C SER A 267 3.33 11.89 -16.20
N PHE A 268 2.81 11.28 -15.13
CA PHE A 268 1.86 10.19 -15.25
C PHE A 268 0.43 10.71 -15.39
N ASN A 269 -0.32 10.19 -16.34
CA ASN A 269 -1.75 10.48 -16.49
C ASN A 269 -2.60 9.74 -15.44
N THR A 270 -3.85 10.17 -15.29
CA THR A 270 -4.84 9.54 -14.39
C THR A 270 -4.98 8.05 -14.65
N GLY A 271 -4.90 7.24 -13.60
CA GLY A 271 -5.08 5.80 -13.67
C GLY A 271 -4.01 5.08 -14.50
N THR A 272 -2.78 5.62 -14.53
CA THR A 272 -1.64 4.91 -15.10
C THR A 272 -1.26 3.71 -14.22
N VAL A 273 -0.95 2.60 -14.86
CA VAL A 273 -0.43 1.38 -14.22
C VAL A 273 0.96 1.11 -14.74
N THR A 274 1.91 0.93 -13.84
CA THR A 274 3.24 0.42 -14.17
C THR A 274 3.43 -0.95 -13.53
N GLY A 275 3.94 -1.89 -14.29
CA GLY A 275 4.27 -3.22 -13.80
C GLY A 275 5.51 -3.23 -12.91
N VAL A 276 5.90 -4.42 -12.45
CA VAL A 276 7.08 -4.65 -11.60
C VAL A 276 8.36 -4.31 -12.37
N SER A 277 9.33 -3.68 -11.72
CA SER A 277 10.66 -3.35 -12.28
C SER A 277 10.61 -2.52 -13.57
N ALA A 278 9.52 -1.82 -13.86
CA ALA A 278 9.44 -0.90 -14.99
C ALA A 278 10.39 0.28 -14.79
N ASN A 279 11.17 0.62 -15.83
CA ASN A 279 12.03 1.80 -15.86
C ASN A 279 11.44 2.80 -16.83
N VAL A 280 10.77 3.82 -16.30
CA VAL A 280 10.00 4.80 -17.04
C VAL A 280 10.83 6.07 -17.21
N PHE A 281 11.35 6.33 -18.38
CA PHE A 281 12.10 7.56 -18.66
C PHE A 281 11.47 8.43 -19.76
N ASP A 282 10.34 8.02 -20.32
CA ASP A 282 9.49 8.88 -21.11
C ASP A 282 8.79 9.93 -20.24
N ARG A 283 8.72 11.16 -20.75
CA ARG A 283 8.06 12.26 -20.01
C ARG A 283 6.57 12.04 -19.81
N ALA A 284 5.92 11.39 -20.77
CA ALA A 284 4.50 11.05 -20.75
C ALA A 284 4.34 9.58 -21.15
N PRO A 285 4.47 8.64 -20.22
CA PRO A 285 4.34 7.21 -20.52
C PRO A 285 2.91 6.86 -20.94
N ASP A 286 2.75 5.68 -21.56
CA ASP A 286 1.44 5.12 -21.84
C ASP A 286 0.70 4.81 -20.53
N LYS A 287 -0.59 4.62 -20.64
CA LYS A 287 -1.47 4.35 -19.50
C LYS A 287 -1.23 3.00 -18.84
N TYR A 288 -0.65 2.07 -19.57
CA TYR A 288 -0.12 0.82 -19.03
C TYR A 288 1.33 0.65 -19.49
N VAL A 289 2.21 0.46 -18.56
CA VAL A 289 3.62 0.14 -18.79
C VAL A 289 3.88 -1.26 -18.28
N SER A 290 4.32 -2.16 -19.14
CA SER A 290 4.57 -3.57 -18.79
C SER A 290 5.63 -3.72 -17.72
N SER A 291 5.56 -4.81 -16.96
CA SER A 291 6.66 -5.19 -16.07
C SER A 291 7.96 -5.30 -16.86
N PHE A 292 9.05 -4.86 -16.25
CA PHE A 292 10.39 -4.82 -16.87
C PHE A 292 10.50 -4.00 -18.16
N SER A 293 9.56 -3.11 -18.44
CA SER A 293 9.70 -2.17 -19.56
C SER A 293 10.92 -1.27 -19.37
N TRP A 294 11.67 -1.04 -20.43
CA TRP A 294 12.75 -0.06 -20.50
C TRP A 294 12.34 1.09 -21.42
N GLY A 295 11.58 2.02 -20.86
CA GLY A 295 10.98 3.14 -21.62
C GLY A 295 9.72 3.65 -20.93
N GLY A 296 8.56 3.38 -21.49
CA GLY A 296 7.25 3.82 -21.00
C GLY A 296 6.17 3.75 -22.07
N GLN A 297 6.54 3.27 -23.26
CA GLN A 297 5.63 3.09 -24.40
C GLN A 297 5.33 1.59 -24.64
N PRO A 298 4.27 1.26 -25.37
CA PRO A 298 3.92 -0.14 -25.67
C PRO A 298 5.00 -0.92 -26.42
N ASP A 299 5.82 -0.25 -27.21
CA ASP A 299 6.91 -0.80 -28.01
C ASP A 299 8.28 -0.68 -27.34
N SER A 300 8.33 -0.27 -26.07
CA SER A 300 9.57 -0.21 -25.30
C SER A 300 10.17 -1.60 -25.12
N PRO A 301 11.50 -1.77 -25.28
CA PRO A 301 12.16 -3.04 -25.03
C PRO A 301 12.06 -3.47 -23.54
N PHE A 302 12.28 -4.74 -23.29
CA PHE A 302 12.39 -5.24 -21.93
C PHE A 302 13.77 -4.94 -21.33
N PHE A 303 13.77 -4.58 -20.05
CA PHE A 303 14.99 -4.52 -19.25
C PHE A 303 15.48 -5.96 -18.98
N GLU A 304 16.75 -6.23 -19.25
CA GLU A 304 17.32 -7.56 -19.14
C GLU A 304 17.14 -8.15 -17.73
N GLU A 305 16.71 -9.43 -17.65
CA GLU A 305 16.39 -10.12 -16.41
C GLU A 305 17.50 -10.01 -15.36
N GLU A 306 18.74 -10.39 -15.73
CA GLU A 306 19.88 -10.40 -14.80
C GLU A 306 20.23 -8.98 -14.31
N LYS A 307 20.13 -7.98 -15.18
CA LYS A 307 20.35 -6.58 -14.79
C LYS A 307 19.26 -6.07 -13.85
N ALA A 308 18.01 -6.49 -14.03
CA ALA A 308 16.92 -6.13 -13.14
C ALA A 308 17.11 -6.74 -11.74
N ILE A 309 17.52 -7.99 -11.66
CA ILE A 309 17.83 -8.68 -10.39
C ILE A 309 19.04 -8.05 -9.70
N GLU A 310 20.12 -7.75 -10.43
CA GLU A 310 21.29 -7.09 -9.86
C GLU A 310 20.95 -5.68 -9.34
N LEU A 311 20.11 -4.94 -10.07
CA LEU A 311 19.63 -3.64 -9.64
C LEU A 311 18.80 -3.74 -8.35
N ALA A 312 17.90 -4.74 -8.25
CA ALA A 312 17.12 -4.98 -7.03
C ALA A 312 18.06 -5.25 -5.85
N ARG A 313 19.02 -6.18 -5.97
CA ARG A 313 20.03 -6.45 -4.92
C ARG A 313 20.79 -5.19 -4.51
N THR A 314 21.22 -4.39 -5.49
CA THR A 314 21.98 -3.14 -5.22
C THR A 314 21.13 -2.13 -4.45
N VAL A 315 19.87 -1.93 -4.85
CA VAL A 315 18.97 -0.97 -4.19
C VAL A 315 18.64 -1.43 -2.77
N MET A 316 18.35 -2.71 -2.57
CA MET A 316 18.02 -3.28 -1.26
C MET A 316 19.21 -3.24 -0.30
N SER A 317 20.42 -3.58 -0.77
CA SER A 317 21.63 -3.54 0.06
C SER A 317 21.94 -2.15 0.61
N ARG A 318 21.62 -1.07 -0.13
CA ARG A 318 21.77 0.32 0.35
C ARG A 318 20.86 0.66 1.53
N ARG A 319 19.83 -0.16 1.75
CA ARG A 319 18.92 -0.09 2.90
C ARG A 319 19.16 -1.22 3.90
N LYS A 320 20.33 -1.89 3.82
CA LYS A 320 20.71 -3.01 4.69
C LYS A 320 19.70 -4.17 4.63
N ARG A 321 19.13 -4.41 3.47
CA ARG A 321 18.23 -5.53 3.17
C ARG A 321 18.87 -6.39 2.09
N GLU A 322 18.63 -7.69 2.19
CA GLU A 322 19.06 -8.67 1.19
C GLU A 322 17.86 -9.07 0.33
N LEU A 323 18.08 -9.26 -0.96
CA LEU A 323 17.09 -9.88 -1.83
C LEU A 323 17.09 -11.39 -1.51
N LEU A 324 16.01 -11.87 -0.91
CA LEU A 324 15.84 -13.27 -0.56
C LEU A 324 15.68 -14.14 -1.81
N ALA A 325 15.99 -15.42 -1.69
CA ALA A 325 15.87 -16.36 -2.83
C ALA A 325 14.43 -16.46 -3.35
N GLU A 326 13.46 -16.38 -2.45
CA GLU A 326 12.02 -16.39 -2.77
C GLU A 326 11.59 -15.11 -3.51
N GLU A 327 12.08 -13.95 -3.09
CA GLU A 327 11.82 -12.66 -3.75
C GLU A 327 12.44 -12.63 -5.15
N GLU A 328 13.68 -13.13 -5.30
CA GLU A 328 14.32 -13.28 -6.60
C GLU A 328 13.53 -14.23 -7.50
N LEU A 329 13.06 -15.36 -6.98
CA LEU A 329 12.24 -16.30 -7.73
C LEU A 329 10.93 -15.65 -8.22
N LEU A 330 10.28 -14.83 -7.39
CA LEU A 330 9.09 -14.06 -7.78
C LEU A 330 9.38 -13.08 -8.91
N LEU A 331 10.48 -12.33 -8.82
CA LEU A 331 10.89 -11.40 -9.88
C LEU A 331 11.17 -12.13 -11.20
N ARG A 332 11.88 -13.28 -11.16
CA ARG A 332 12.15 -14.10 -12.34
C ARG A 332 10.88 -14.68 -12.96
N ASN A 333 9.94 -15.11 -12.14
CA ASN A 333 8.65 -15.63 -12.62
C ASN A 333 7.81 -14.52 -13.26
N GLU A 334 7.82 -13.33 -12.67
CA GLU A 334 7.13 -12.17 -13.25
C GLU A 334 7.77 -11.75 -14.58
N TYR A 335 9.10 -11.79 -14.69
CA TYR A 335 9.81 -11.55 -15.95
C TYR A 335 9.34 -12.50 -17.05
N LYS A 336 9.36 -13.81 -16.78
CA LYS A 336 8.93 -14.83 -17.72
C LYS A 336 7.44 -14.68 -18.11
N ARG A 337 6.59 -14.28 -17.17
CA ARG A 337 5.18 -14.03 -17.43
C ARG A 337 4.97 -12.83 -18.36
N SER A 338 5.69 -11.75 -18.11
CA SER A 338 5.55 -10.50 -18.85
C SER A 338 6.06 -10.62 -20.29
N THR A 339 7.20 -11.30 -20.50
CA THR A 339 7.79 -11.48 -21.83
C THR A 339 7.04 -12.49 -22.70
N LYS A 340 6.30 -13.44 -22.13
CA LYS A 340 5.48 -14.41 -22.88
C LYS A 340 4.11 -13.87 -23.31
N ASN A 341 3.59 -12.86 -22.61
CA ASN A 341 2.26 -12.31 -22.92
C ASN A 341 2.30 -11.22 -24.01
N ASP A 342 3.48 -10.83 -24.46
CA ASP A 342 3.69 -9.88 -25.57
C ASP A 342 3.99 -10.60 -26.93
N GLU A 343 4.04 -11.97 -26.95
CA GLU A 343 3.99 -12.78 -28.17
C GLU A 343 2.53 -13.18 -28.51
#